data_90bd2d137ab74118d7bbbdd4b2a469b0
#
_entry.id   90bd2d137ab74118d7bbbdd4b2a469b0
#
_cell.length_a   1.000
_cell.length_b   1.000
_cell.length_c   1.000
_cell.angle_alpha   90.00
_cell.angle_beta   90.00
_cell.angle_gamma   90.00
#
_symmetry.space_group_name_H-M   'P 1'
#
loop_
_entity.id
_entity.type
_entity.pdbx_description
1 polymer ?
#
loop_
_entity_poly.entity_id
_entity_poly.type
_entity_poly.pdbx_seq_one_letter_code
_entity_poly.pdbx_strand_id
1 'polypeptide(L)'
;MTRLTLRIDFANGSQIGHGKVRLLELIVERGSIRQAAKEMGMSYRRAWLLVDEMNRMFKTPVLETQQGGAGGGFARLTAFGHAVIGHYRAMEAQSANLFGEQLSELEQGL
;
A
#
# COMPACT_ATOMS: atom_id res chain seq x y z
N MET A 1 -3.51 15.69 -13.65
CA MET A 1 -4.23 16.10 -12.44
C MET A 1 -3.27 16.11 -11.25
N THR A 2 -3.20 17.22 -10.56
CA THR A 2 -2.31 17.35 -9.40
C THR A 2 -2.83 16.51 -8.23
N ARG A 3 -1.92 15.83 -7.54
CA ARG A 3 -2.28 14.95 -6.44
C ARG A 3 -1.26 15.08 -5.32
N LEU A 4 -1.75 15.14 -4.10
CA LEU A 4 -0.91 15.09 -2.91
C LEU A 4 -0.76 13.63 -2.47
N THR A 5 0.46 13.15 -2.41
CA THR A 5 0.73 11.80 -1.91
C THR A 5 1.56 11.89 -0.64
N LEU A 6 1.32 10.97 0.27
CA LEU A 6 1.98 10.95 1.57
C LEU A 6 2.95 9.78 1.68
N ARG A 7 3.99 9.99 2.46
CA ARG A 7 4.85 8.92 2.92
C ARG A 7 4.99 9.05 4.44
N ILE A 8 4.83 7.95 5.14
CA ILE A 8 5.01 7.90 6.58
C ILE A 8 6.36 7.25 6.86
N ASP A 9 7.24 7.98 7.53
CA ASP A 9 8.52 7.45 7.98
C ASP A 9 8.38 7.16 9.47
N PHE A 10 8.37 5.87 9.83
CA PHE A 10 8.18 5.47 11.22
C PHE A 10 9.48 5.58 12.02
N ALA A 11 9.35 5.70 13.34
CA ALA A 11 10.50 5.82 14.23
C ALA A 11 11.44 4.62 14.16
N ASN A 12 10.94 3.46 13.78
CA ASN A 12 11.75 2.24 13.65
C ASN A 12 12.53 2.16 12.33
N GLY A 13 12.51 3.22 11.52
CA GLY A 13 13.22 3.25 10.24
C GLY A 13 12.44 2.71 9.05
N SER A 14 11.25 2.16 9.28
CA SER A 14 10.42 1.67 8.19
C SER A 14 9.56 2.80 7.62
N GLN A 15 9.00 2.57 6.45
CA GLN A 15 8.18 3.57 5.80
C GLN A 15 7.04 2.93 5.03
N ILE A 16 5.96 3.69 4.87
CA ILE A 16 4.83 3.28 4.04
C ILE A 16 4.37 4.47 3.22
N GLY A 17 4.05 4.22 1.97
CA GLY A 17 3.57 5.25 1.06
C GLY A 17 2.56 4.67 0.09
N HIS A 18 2.23 5.44 -0.94
CA HIS A 18 1.21 5.06 -1.91
C HIS A 18 1.48 3.70 -2.56
N GLY A 19 2.73 3.44 -2.95
CA GLY A 19 3.06 2.20 -3.65
C GLY A 19 2.77 0.95 -2.83
N LYS A 20 3.22 0.94 -1.57
CA LYS A 20 2.96 -0.20 -0.69
C LYS A 20 1.48 -0.39 -0.40
N VAL A 21 0.77 0.71 -0.15
CA VAL A 21 -0.67 0.65 0.11
C VAL A 21 -1.42 0.18 -1.14
N ARG A 22 -1.02 0.67 -2.32
CA ARG A 22 -1.65 0.24 -3.57
C ARG A 22 -1.42 -1.25 -3.83
N LEU A 23 -0.23 -1.75 -3.49
CA LEU A 23 0.03 -3.19 -3.59
C LEU A 23 -0.94 -3.99 -2.73
N LEU A 24 -1.16 -3.58 -1.48
CA LEU A 24 -2.12 -4.25 -0.61
C LEU A 24 -3.53 -4.22 -1.18
N GLU A 25 -3.95 -3.06 -1.69
CA GLU A 25 -5.28 -2.92 -2.31
C GLU A 25 -5.45 -3.88 -3.50
N LEU A 26 -4.44 -3.95 -4.35
CA LEU A 26 -4.49 -4.83 -5.53
C LEU A 26 -4.51 -6.30 -5.14
N ILE A 27 -3.81 -6.68 -4.08
CA ILE A 27 -3.87 -8.04 -3.58
C ILE A 27 -5.30 -8.39 -3.16
N VAL A 28 -6.00 -7.45 -2.51
CA VAL A 28 -7.42 -7.64 -2.16
C VAL A 28 -8.26 -7.80 -3.41
N GLU A 29 -8.10 -6.88 -4.36
CA GLU A 29 -8.92 -6.85 -5.57
C GLU A 29 -8.69 -8.07 -6.47
N ARG A 30 -7.44 -8.53 -6.58
CA ARG A 30 -7.07 -9.62 -7.48
C ARG A 30 -6.96 -10.98 -6.79
N GLY A 31 -6.87 -11.00 -5.47
CA GLY A 31 -6.79 -12.24 -4.71
C GLY A 31 -5.43 -12.93 -4.77
N SER A 32 -4.41 -12.30 -5.37
CA SER A 32 -3.08 -12.90 -5.43
C SER A 32 -1.99 -11.84 -5.54
N ILE A 33 -0.84 -12.16 -4.96
CA ILE A 33 0.36 -11.31 -5.05
C ILE A 33 0.87 -11.26 -6.50
N ARG A 34 0.80 -12.38 -7.20
CA ARG A 34 1.27 -12.46 -8.59
C ARG A 34 0.50 -11.51 -9.50
N GLN A 35 -0.83 -11.50 -9.39
CA GLN A 35 -1.66 -10.64 -10.20
C GLN A 35 -1.46 -9.16 -9.85
N ALA A 36 -1.35 -8.86 -8.55
CA ALA A 36 -1.09 -7.51 -8.09
C ALA A 36 0.25 -6.98 -8.62
N ALA A 37 1.29 -7.81 -8.54
CA ALA A 37 2.61 -7.45 -9.06
C ALA A 37 2.56 -7.14 -10.54
N LYS A 38 1.90 -7.99 -11.31
CA LYS A 38 1.75 -7.81 -12.76
C LYS A 38 1.10 -6.47 -13.07
N GLU A 39 0.02 -6.15 -12.36
CA GLU A 39 -0.70 -4.90 -12.58
C GLU A 39 0.13 -3.67 -12.23
N MET A 40 1.02 -3.78 -11.25
CA MET A 40 1.91 -2.69 -10.87
C MET A 40 3.20 -2.63 -11.68
N GLY A 41 3.37 -3.54 -12.62
CA GLY A 41 4.58 -3.57 -13.45
C GLY A 41 5.83 -3.96 -12.69
N MET A 42 5.71 -4.75 -11.63
CA MET A 42 6.86 -5.24 -10.88
C MET A 42 6.95 -6.76 -10.94
N SER A 43 8.15 -7.29 -10.65
CA SER A 43 8.32 -8.73 -10.60
C SER A 43 7.59 -9.31 -9.39
N TYR A 44 7.23 -10.57 -9.49
CA TYR A 44 6.65 -11.31 -8.39
C TYR A 44 7.56 -11.30 -7.16
N ARG A 45 8.86 -11.48 -7.39
CA ARG A 45 9.86 -11.44 -6.32
C ARG A 45 9.84 -10.11 -5.57
N ARG A 46 9.79 -8.99 -6.32
CA ARG A 46 9.76 -7.68 -5.68
C ARG A 46 8.50 -7.49 -4.85
N ALA A 47 7.36 -7.92 -5.36
CA ALA A 47 6.11 -7.84 -4.61
C ALA A 47 6.20 -8.62 -3.29
N TRP A 48 6.79 -9.82 -3.32
CA TRP A 48 7.00 -10.62 -2.11
C TRP A 48 7.93 -9.91 -1.11
N LEU A 49 9.00 -9.27 -1.59
CA LEU A 49 9.91 -8.52 -0.72
C LEU A 49 9.19 -7.37 -0.05
N LEU A 50 8.33 -6.66 -0.77
CA LEU A 50 7.56 -5.55 -0.22
C LEU A 50 6.54 -6.04 0.82
N VAL A 51 5.86 -7.15 0.55
CA VAL A 51 4.93 -7.75 1.51
C VAL A 51 5.66 -8.19 2.77
N ASP A 52 6.78 -8.86 2.62
CA ASP A 52 7.59 -9.30 3.76
C ASP A 52 8.06 -8.12 4.60
N GLU A 53 8.51 -7.06 3.95
CA GLU A 53 8.91 -5.82 4.61
C GLU A 53 7.75 -5.25 5.42
N MET A 54 6.56 -5.17 4.85
CA MET A 54 5.39 -4.64 5.55
C MET A 54 4.99 -5.53 6.73
N ASN A 55 5.09 -6.84 6.60
CA ASN A 55 4.77 -7.76 7.70
C ASN A 55 5.76 -7.64 8.87
N ARG A 56 7.00 -7.25 8.59
CA ARG A 56 8.01 -7.04 9.63
C ARG A 56 7.95 -5.67 10.26
N MET A 57 7.32 -4.73 9.58
CA MET A 57 7.23 -3.34 10.00
C MET A 57 6.40 -3.15 11.26
N PHE A 58 5.33 -3.91 11.39
CA PHE A 58 4.37 -3.80 12.47
C PHE A 58 4.40 -5.04 13.37
N LYS A 59 3.86 -4.89 14.57
CA LYS A 59 3.73 -6.03 15.50
C LYS A 59 2.80 -7.11 14.98
N THR A 60 1.78 -6.70 14.20
CA THR A 60 0.80 -7.61 13.61
C THR A 60 1.01 -7.65 12.12
N PRO A 61 1.01 -8.82 11.48
CA PRO A 61 1.16 -8.87 10.03
C PRO A 61 -0.01 -8.21 9.31
N VAL A 62 0.28 -7.61 8.16
CA VAL A 62 -0.74 -6.99 7.32
C VAL A 62 -1.35 -7.99 6.35
N LEU A 63 -0.64 -9.07 6.06
CA LEU A 63 -1.04 -10.05 5.06
C LEU A 63 -0.74 -11.44 5.56
N GLU A 64 -1.68 -12.36 5.38
CA GLU A 64 -1.48 -13.77 5.60
C GLU A 64 -1.32 -14.45 4.25
N THR A 65 -0.33 -15.31 4.15
CA THR A 65 -0.08 -16.05 2.93
C THR A 65 -0.04 -17.52 3.23
N GLN A 66 -0.47 -18.33 2.29
CA GLN A 66 -0.35 -19.77 2.35
C GLN A 66 0.13 -20.24 0.99
N GLN A 67 1.27 -20.92 0.99
CA GLN A 67 1.76 -21.55 -0.21
C GLN A 67 0.86 -22.73 -0.50
N GLY A 68 0.26 -22.74 -1.68
CA GLY A 68 -0.63 -23.81 -2.07
C GLY A 68 0.12 -24.94 -2.72
N GLY A 69 -0.55 -26.07 -2.84
CA GLY A 69 -0.09 -27.17 -3.65
C GLY A 69 -0.34 -26.86 -5.13
N ALA A 70 -0.95 -27.78 -5.83
CA ALA A 70 -1.13 -27.71 -7.27
C ALA A 70 -1.89 -26.46 -7.75
N GLY A 71 -2.70 -25.85 -6.92
CA GLY A 71 -3.44 -24.66 -7.29
C GLY A 71 -2.78 -23.34 -6.96
N GLY A 72 -1.54 -23.37 -6.46
CA GLY A 72 -0.87 -22.17 -5.98
C GLY A 72 -1.33 -21.79 -4.58
N GLY A 73 -0.79 -20.69 -4.05
CA GLY A 73 -1.14 -20.21 -2.75
C GLY A 73 -2.20 -19.12 -2.78
N PHE A 74 -2.56 -18.64 -1.62
CA PHE A 74 -3.42 -17.47 -1.53
C PHE A 74 -2.76 -16.40 -0.67
N ALA A 75 -3.24 -15.18 -0.85
CA ALA A 75 -2.83 -14.03 -0.05
C ALA A 75 -4.09 -13.30 0.37
N ARG A 76 -4.17 -12.99 1.66
CA ARG A 76 -5.35 -12.33 2.23
C ARG A 76 -4.93 -11.31 3.25
N LEU A 77 -5.51 -10.12 3.20
CA LEU A 77 -5.25 -9.11 4.20
C LEU A 77 -5.81 -9.53 5.56
N THR A 78 -5.03 -9.22 6.59
CA THR A 78 -5.52 -9.32 7.96
C THR A 78 -6.45 -8.15 8.26
N ALA A 79 -7.17 -8.21 9.37
CA ALA A 79 -7.95 -7.05 9.84
C ALA A 79 -7.04 -5.83 10.00
N PHE A 80 -5.83 -6.03 10.51
CA PHE A 80 -4.85 -4.96 10.64
C PHE A 80 -4.42 -4.40 9.29
N GLY A 81 -4.22 -5.26 8.29
CA GLY A 81 -3.89 -4.82 6.93
C GLY A 81 -4.98 -3.93 6.33
N HIS A 82 -6.24 -4.29 6.54
CA HIS A 82 -7.36 -3.44 6.13
C HIS A 82 -7.33 -2.10 6.86
N ALA A 83 -7.00 -2.10 8.15
CA ALA A 83 -6.89 -0.86 8.93
C ALA A 83 -5.76 0.03 8.41
N VAL A 84 -4.62 -0.56 8.02
CA VAL A 84 -3.51 0.20 7.44
C VAL A 84 -3.95 0.93 6.17
N ILE A 85 -4.64 0.23 5.27
CA ILE A 85 -5.17 0.86 4.06
C ILE A 85 -6.13 1.99 4.42
N GLY A 86 -7.07 1.72 5.32
CA GLY A 86 -8.08 2.71 5.71
C GLY A 86 -7.48 3.96 6.32
N HIS A 87 -6.54 3.80 7.25
CA HIS A 87 -5.87 4.94 7.88
C HIS A 87 -5.06 5.75 6.87
N TYR A 88 -4.30 5.07 6.03
CA TYR A 88 -3.47 5.75 5.04
C TYR A 88 -4.34 6.56 4.07
N ARG A 89 -5.38 5.95 3.52
CA ARG A 89 -6.26 6.64 2.57
C ARG A 89 -7.03 7.78 3.22
N ALA A 90 -7.42 7.64 4.49
CA ALA A 90 -8.08 8.73 5.24
C ALA A 90 -7.13 9.92 5.45
N MET A 91 -5.88 9.65 5.84
CA MET A 91 -4.88 10.70 6.00
C MET A 91 -4.61 11.43 4.68
N GLU A 92 -4.50 10.67 3.60
CA GLU A 92 -4.29 11.23 2.27
C GLU A 92 -5.44 12.15 1.86
N ALA A 93 -6.67 11.68 2.03
CA ALA A 93 -7.86 12.46 1.67
C ALA A 93 -8.00 13.72 2.52
N GLN A 94 -7.77 13.61 3.82
CA GLN A 94 -7.85 14.77 4.73
C GLN A 94 -6.77 15.79 4.42
N SER A 95 -5.57 15.34 4.09
CA SER A 95 -4.48 16.24 3.72
C SER A 95 -4.80 17.00 2.44
N ALA A 96 -5.38 16.33 1.45
CA ALA A 96 -5.77 16.98 0.20
C ALA A 96 -6.79 18.10 0.45
N ASN A 97 -7.76 17.86 1.34
CA ASN A 97 -8.75 18.87 1.70
C ASN A 97 -8.13 20.03 2.49
N LEU A 98 -7.27 19.68 3.47
CA LEU A 98 -6.67 20.67 4.34
C LEU A 98 -5.76 21.64 3.57
N PHE A 99 -5.05 21.14 2.58
CA PHE A 99 -4.08 21.93 1.83
C PHE A 99 -4.55 22.32 0.44
N GLY A 100 -5.86 22.35 0.23
CA GLY A 100 -6.46 22.67 -1.08
C GLY A 100 -6.04 24.02 -1.63
N GLU A 101 -5.98 25.05 -0.78
CA GLU A 101 -5.57 26.38 -1.21
C GLU A 101 -4.13 26.43 -1.68
N GLN A 102 -3.24 25.83 -0.88
CA GLN A 102 -1.81 25.79 -1.22
C GLN A 102 -1.57 25.02 -2.51
N LEU A 103 -2.25 23.88 -2.68
CA LEU A 103 -2.14 23.11 -3.91
C LEU A 103 -2.63 23.91 -5.12
N SER A 104 -3.74 24.61 -4.97
CA SER A 104 -4.30 25.43 -6.04
C SER A 104 -3.34 26.54 -6.46
N GLU A 105 -2.72 27.23 -5.51
CA GLU A 105 -1.75 28.26 -5.81
C GLU A 105 -0.54 27.71 -6.57
N LEU A 106 -0.04 26.54 -6.15
CA LEU A 106 1.08 25.90 -6.83
C LEU A 106 0.71 25.48 -8.25
N GLU A 107 -0.50 24.97 -8.44
CA GLU A 107 -0.99 24.60 -9.77
C GLU A 107 -1.02 25.80 -10.72
N GLN A 108 -1.41 26.96 -10.22
CA GLN A 108 -1.47 28.17 -11.04
C GLN A 108 -0.09 28.62 -11.50
N GLY A 109 0.98 28.20 -10.82
CA GLY A 109 2.34 28.52 -11.20
C GLY A 109 2.99 27.55 -12.19
N LEU A 110 2.27 26.49 -12.57
CA LEU A 110 2.81 25.49 -13.50
C LEU A 110 2.86 26.00 -14.95
#